data_013c03b72bb95fda0f4fe09bb0ae5fc8
#
_entry.id   013c03b72bb95fda0f4fe09bb0ae5fc8
#
_cell.length_a   1.000
_cell.length_b   1.000
_cell.length_c   1.000
_cell.angle_alpha   90.00
_cell.angle_beta   90.00
_cell.angle_gamma   90.00
#
_symmetry.space_group_name_H-M   'P 1'
#
loop_
_entity.id
_entity.type
_entity.pdbx_description
1 polymer ?
#
loop_
_entity_poly.entity_id
_entity_poly.type
_entity_poly.pdbx_seq_one_letter_code
_entity_poly.pdbx_strand_id
1 'polypeptide(L)'
;PYRQGGHIPELPQDQLARLDFLDLNGKDVAQDRKRCEKLTYGLAERIEKPVISGSDTHQAVQYGCIYTEFREEIFTLKRLGEQISSGAYRIVVSDHAQFQVKTACLLKRALKQIHALGGDYVDILLGGQKQEEIPVRVGA
;
A
#
# COMPACT_ATOMS: atom_id res chain seq x y z
N PRO A 1 -4.80 10.60 4.14
CA PRO A 1 -5.06 11.75 5.02
C PRO A 1 -4.70 13.10 4.39
N TYR A 2 -3.83 13.17 3.38
CA TYR A 2 -3.34 14.42 2.81
C TYR A 2 -4.09 14.91 1.57
N ARG A 3 -5.17 14.25 1.16
CA ARG A 3 -5.88 14.53 -0.10
C ARG A 3 -6.69 15.82 -0.10
N GLN A 4 -7.13 16.28 1.06
CA GLN A 4 -7.92 17.51 1.18
C GLN A 4 -7.08 18.61 1.82
N GLY A 5 -6.44 19.43 0.98
CA GLY A 5 -5.73 20.64 1.43
C GLY A 5 -4.42 20.45 2.19
N GLY A 6 -3.92 19.22 2.31
CA GLY A 6 -2.65 18.96 3.03
C GLY A 6 -2.74 19.15 4.55
N HIS A 7 -3.95 19.14 5.08
CA HIS A 7 -4.18 19.23 6.51
C HIS A 7 -4.06 17.86 7.16
N ILE A 8 -3.24 17.74 8.20
CA ILE A 8 -3.19 16.56 9.05
C ILE A 8 -4.35 16.70 10.03
N PRO A 9 -5.31 15.75 10.07
CA PRO A 9 -6.39 15.83 11.03
C PRO A 9 -5.82 15.84 12.46
N GLU A 10 -6.40 16.67 13.32
CA GLU A 10 -6.13 16.63 14.74
C GLU A 10 -6.69 15.33 15.30
N LEU A 11 -5.80 14.42 15.66
CA LEU A 11 -6.18 13.18 16.33
C LEU A 11 -6.01 13.37 17.84
N PRO A 12 -6.95 12.86 18.66
CA PRO A 12 -6.80 12.83 20.11
C PRO A 12 -5.50 12.14 20.52
N GLN A 13 -4.87 12.66 21.58
CA GLN A 13 -3.58 12.16 22.06
C GLN A 13 -3.62 10.66 22.44
N ASP A 14 -4.72 10.19 22.98
CA ASP A 14 -4.94 8.79 23.32
C ASP A 14 -4.99 7.88 22.08
N GLN A 15 -5.47 8.38 20.95
CA GLN A 15 -5.45 7.65 19.68
C GLN A 15 -4.02 7.63 19.08
N LEU A 16 -3.31 8.75 19.14
CA LEU A 16 -1.92 8.81 18.67
C LEU A 16 -1.00 7.88 19.48
N ALA A 17 -1.22 7.78 20.79
CA ALA A 17 -0.45 6.89 21.66
C ALA A 17 -0.59 5.40 21.28
N ARG A 18 -1.72 4.99 20.67
CA ARG A 18 -2.00 3.61 20.26
C ARG A 18 -1.36 3.22 18.93
N LEU A 19 -0.81 4.18 18.20
CA LEU A 19 -0.12 3.88 16.94
C LEU A 19 1.24 3.25 17.22
N ASP A 20 1.56 2.17 16.53
CA ASP A 20 2.88 1.56 16.58
C ASP A 20 3.84 2.22 15.58
N PHE A 21 3.34 2.67 14.44
CA PHE A 21 4.09 3.33 13.38
C PHE A 21 3.17 4.19 12.49
N LEU A 22 3.77 4.98 11.61
CA LEU A 22 3.08 5.66 10.51
C LEU A 22 3.43 4.99 9.17
N ASP A 23 2.47 4.97 8.26
CA ASP A 23 2.67 4.50 6.89
C ASP A 23 3.01 5.67 5.96
N LEU A 24 4.17 5.59 5.31
CA LEU A 24 4.52 6.44 4.18
C LEU A 24 3.91 5.83 2.92
N ASN A 25 2.68 6.22 2.61
CA ASN A 25 1.85 5.61 1.58
C ASN A 25 2.50 5.66 0.19
N GLY A 26 2.72 4.49 -0.41
CA GLY A 26 3.45 4.36 -1.67
C GLY A 26 2.82 5.06 -2.86
N LYS A 27 1.50 5.11 -2.93
CA LYS A 27 0.78 5.82 -3.99
C LYS A 27 1.01 7.32 -3.91
N ASP A 28 0.95 7.88 -2.71
CA ASP A 28 1.11 9.32 -2.51
C ASP A 28 2.58 9.73 -2.73
N VAL A 29 3.53 8.90 -2.28
CA VAL A 29 4.97 9.09 -2.56
C VAL A 29 5.27 9.09 -4.06
N ALA A 30 4.66 8.18 -4.81
CA ALA A 30 4.85 8.12 -6.27
C ALA A 30 4.27 9.36 -6.99
N GLN A 31 3.34 10.10 -6.39
CA GLN A 31 2.77 11.33 -6.93
C GLN A 31 3.57 12.57 -6.55
N ASP A 32 3.88 12.73 -5.27
CA ASP A 32 4.65 13.86 -4.72
C ASP A 32 5.47 13.41 -3.51
N ARG A 33 6.63 12.85 -3.80
CA ARG A 33 7.54 12.31 -2.80
C ARG A 33 7.92 13.32 -1.73
N LYS A 34 8.37 14.50 -2.14
CA LYS A 34 8.89 15.51 -1.21
C LYS A 34 7.84 15.97 -0.21
N ARG A 35 6.61 16.18 -0.70
CA ARG A 35 5.49 16.59 0.14
C ARG A 35 5.09 15.48 1.10
N CYS A 36 4.97 14.24 0.62
CA CYS A 36 4.58 13.09 1.45
C CYS A 36 5.61 12.81 2.53
N GLU A 37 6.89 12.78 2.18
CA GLU A 37 7.97 12.61 3.15
C GLU A 37 7.93 13.72 4.22
N LYS A 38 7.86 14.99 3.81
CA LYS A 38 7.82 16.12 4.75
C LYS A 38 6.66 16.01 5.73
N LEU A 39 5.45 15.70 5.26
CA LEU A 39 4.26 15.61 6.10
C LEU A 39 4.29 14.38 7.02
N THR A 40 4.68 13.22 6.49
CA THR A 40 4.70 11.97 7.25
C THR A 40 5.81 11.98 8.30
N TYR A 41 7.04 12.36 7.94
CA TYR A 41 8.13 12.44 8.91
C TYR A 41 7.93 13.55 9.92
N GLY A 42 7.39 14.71 9.53
CA GLY A 42 7.07 15.78 10.46
C GLY A 42 6.00 15.40 11.50
N LEU A 43 5.01 14.55 11.09
CA LEU A 43 4.07 13.98 12.04
C LEU A 43 4.75 12.94 12.93
N ALA A 44 5.52 12.03 12.33
CA ALA A 44 6.22 10.95 13.02
C ALA A 44 7.15 11.48 14.13
N GLU A 45 7.92 12.52 13.84
CA GLU A 45 8.79 13.21 14.79
C GLU A 45 7.98 13.80 15.96
N ARG A 46 6.86 14.48 15.65
CA ARG A 46 6.02 15.09 16.67
C ARG A 46 5.37 14.09 17.64
N ILE A 47 5.06 12.88 17.16
CA ILE A 47 4.41 11.83 17.96
C ILE A 47 5.38 10.71 18.37
N GLU A 48 6.66 10.85 18.07
CA GLU A 48 7.74 9.91 18.40
C GLU A 48 7.44 8.48 17.93
N LYS A 49 6.96 8.34 16.67
CA LYS A 49 6.65 7.03 16.07
C LYS A 49 7.51 6.77 14.85
N PRO A 50 7.94 5.51 14.63
CA PRO A 50 8.67 5.13 13.44
C PRO A 50 7.78 5.22 12.18
N VAL A 51 8.42 5.35 11.02
CA VAL A 51 7.77 5.36 9.71
C VAL A 51 8.18 4.11 8.95
N ILE A 52 7.21 3.35 8.49
CA ILE A 52 7.40 2.26 7.53
C ILE A 52 6.69 2.62 6.22
N SER A 53 6.75 1.76 5.21
CA SER A 53 6.06 1.99 3.96
C SER A 53 5.61 0.70 3.31
N GLY A 54 4.49 0.79 2.60
CA GLY A 54 3.95 -0.24 1.75
C GLY A 54 3.44 0.32 0.42
N SER A 55 3.27 -0.58 -0.57
CA SER A 55 2.92 -0.19 -1.95
C SER A 55 1.52 0.38 -2.11
N ASP A 56 0.62 0.23 -1.14
CA ASP A 56 -0.83 0.50 -1.28
C ASP A 56 -1.41 -0.19 -2.54
N THR A 57 -1.04 -1.47 -2.71
CA THR A 57 -1.29 -2.23 -3.92
C THR A 57 -2.77 -2.57 -4.08
N HIS A 58 -3.38 -2.05 -5.15
CA HIS A 58 -4.74 -2.38 -5.58
C HIS A 58 -4.74 -3.10 -6.93
N GLN A 59 -3.64 -3.02 -7.66
CA GLN A 59 -3.41 -3.66 -8.94
C GLN A 59 -2.01 -4.29 -8.94
N ALA A 60 -1.86 -5.47 -9.52
CA ALA A 60 -0.60 -6.22 -9.51
C ALA A 60 0.62 -5.39 -9.96
N VAL A 61 0.43 -4.47 -10.90
CA VAL A 61 1.48 -3.57 -11.39
C VAL A 61 2.06 -2.65 -10.32
N GLN A 62 1.35 -2.42 -9.21
CA GLN A 62 1.84 -1.58 -8.10
C GLN A 62 2.75 -2.34 -7.13
N TYR A 63 2.75 -3.67 -7.20
CA TYR A 63 3.53 -4.47 -6.27
C TYR A 63 5.01 -4.07 -6.32
N GLY A 64 5.59 -3.84 -5.14
CA GLY A 64 7.00 -3.44 -5.03
C GLY A 64 7.32 -2.02 -5.48
N CYS A 65 6.32 -1.16 -5.77
CA CYS A 65 6.61 0.25 -6.11
C CYS A 65 7.26 1.01 -4.95
N ILE A 66 6.89 0.67 -3.72
CA ILE A 66 7.56 1.11 -2.49
C ILE A 66 7.38 0.02 -1.42
N TYR A 67 8.38 -0.22 -0.60
CA TYR A 67 8.32 -1.22 0.46
C TYR A 67 9.32 -0.94 1.57
N THR A 68 9.08 -1.55 2.72
CA THR A 68 10.02 -1.58 3.84
C THR A 68 10.86 -2.85 3.75
N GLU A 69 12.16 -2.71 3.70
CA GLU A 69 13.12 -3.80 3.70
C GLU A 69 13.79 -3.90 5.07
N PHE A 70 13.60 -5.01 5.73
CA PHE A 70 14.19 -5.28 7.03
C PHE A 70 15.58 -5.91 6.87
N ARG A 71 16.46 -5.70 7.84
CA ARG A 71 17.83 -6.22 7.81
C ARG A 71 17.90 -7.72 8.01
N GLU A 72 16.91 -8.30 8.68
CA GLU A 72 16.84 -9.71 9.02
C GLU A 72 15.49 -10.30 8.60
N GLU A 73 15.45 -11.60 8.39
CA GLU A 73 14.21 -12.33 8.18
C GLU A 73 13.32 -12.27 9.42
N ILE A 74 12.02 -12.07 9.18
CA ILE A 74 11.04 -11.86 10.24
C ILE A 74 10.00 -12.98 10.20
N PHE A 75 9.99 -13.81 11.23
CA PHE A 75 9.06 -14.94 11.35
C PHE A 75 7.98 -14.74 12.43
N THR A 76 8.09 -13.68 13.24
CA THR A 76 7.14 -13.42 14.33
C THR A 76 6.78 -11.95 14.43
N LEU A 77 5.55 -11.65 14.90
CA LEU A 77 5.11 -10.28 15.15
C LEU A 77 5.99 -9.56 16.19
N LYS A 78 6.48 -10.29 17.19
CA LYS A 78 7.41 -9.72 18.17
C LYS A 78 8.67 -9.22 17.49
N ARG A 79 9.28 -10.05 16.61
CA ARG A 79 10.51 -9.68 15.90
C ARG A 79 10.26 -8.50 14.94
N LEU A 80 9.10 -8.47 14.29
CA LEU A 80 8.69 -7.33 13.47
C LEU A 80 8.67 -6.03 14.28
N GLY A 81 8.01 -6.04 15.43
CA GLY A 81 7.95 -4.88 16.32
C GLY A 81 9.35 -4.42 16.78
N GLU A 82 10.23 -5.34 17.14
CA GLU A 82 11.62 -5.04 17.52
C GLU A 82 12.40 -4.38 16.37
N GLN A 83 12.29 -4.90 15.15
CA GLN A 83 12.94 -4.32 13.96
C GLN A 83 12.40 -2.92 13.64
N ILE A 84 11.08 -2.71 13.73
CA ILE A 84 10.47 -1.40 13.51
C ILE A 84 10.94 -0.41 14.59
N SER A 85 10.87 -0.79 15.87
CA SER A 85 11.24 0.09 16.98
C SER A 85 12.72 0.45 17.01
N SER A 86 13.59 -0.47 16.59
CA SER A 86 15.04 -0.23 16.50
C SER A 86 15.50 0.52 15.26
N GLY A 87 14.60 0.74 14.27
CA GLY A 87 14.97 1.34 12.98
C GLY A 87 15.86 0.42 12.12
N ALA A 88 15.83 -0.90 12.37
CA ALA A 88 16.65 -1.88 11.64
C ALA A 88 16.05 -2.23 10.27
N TYR A 89 15.67 -1.22 9.50
CA TYR A 89 15.08 -1.35 8.17
C TYR A 89 15.44 -0.15 7.29
N ARG A 90 15.07 -0.23 6.03
CA ARG A 90 15.08 0.90 5.09
C ARG A 90 13.79 0.93 4.26
N ILE A 91 13.36 2.12 3.86
CA ILE A 91 12.28 2.29 2.90
C ILE A 91 12.89 2.38 1.51
N VAL A 92 12.45 1.51 0.62
CA VAL A 92 12.92 1.43 -0.77
C VAL A 92 11.80 1.92 -1.68
N VAL A 93 12.13 2.87 -2.55
CA VAL A 93 11.24 3.38 -3.60
C VAL A 93 11.79 2.91 -4.94
N SER A 94 11.00 2.17 -5.69
CA SER A 94 11.37 1.72 -7.04
C SER A 94 11.57 2.92 -7.97
N ASP A 95 12.56 2.86 -8.85
CA ASP A 95 12.77 3.87 -9.90
C ASP A 95 11.55 3.97 -10.84
N HIS A 96 10.75 2.91 -10.91
CA HIS A 96 9.54 2.83 -11.72
C HIS A 96 8.25 3.13 -10.92
N ALA A 97 8.33 3.50 -9.63
CA ALA A 97 7.17 3.68 -8.77
C ALA A 97 6.10 4.61 -9.37
N GLN A 98 6.51 5.74 -9.95
CA GLN A 98 5.59 6.68 -10.57
C GLN A 98 4.86 6.06 -11.78
N PHE A 99 5.58 5.31 -12.62
CA PHE A 99 4.99 4.61 -13.76
C PHE A 99 4.01 3.53 -13.29
N GLN A 100 4.40 2.70 -12.33
CA GLN A 100 3.57 1.64 -11.76
C GLN A 100 2.25 2.19 -11.20
N VAL A 101 2.33 3.27 -10.41
CA VAL A 101 1.14 3.90 -9.81
C VAL A 101 0.26 4.58 -10.86
N LYS A 102 0.83 5.27 -11.85
CA LYS A 102 0.06 5.86 -12.94
C LYS A 102 -0.66 4.81 -13.78
N THR A 103 0.01 3.71 -14.09
CA THR A 103 -0.57 2.56 -14.81
C THR A 103 -1.73 1.95 -14.03
N ALA A 104 -1.56 1.71 -12.73
CA ALA A 104 -2.63 1.21 -11.87
C ALA A 104 -3.83 2.16 -11.82
N CYS A 105 -3.59 3.47 -11.76
CA CYS A 105 -4.66 4.46 -11.80
C CYS A 105 -5.42 4.44 -13.13
N LEU A 106 -4.72 4.26 -14.25
CA LEU A 106 -5.31 4.13 -15.57
C LEU A 106 -6.19 2.87 -15.66
N LEU A 107 -5.64 1.72 -15.27
CA LEU A 107 -6.40 0.46 -15.22
C LEU A 107 -7.66 0.58 -14.36
N LYS A 108 -7.53 1.15 -13.15
CA LYS A 108 -8.68 1.35 -12.26
C LYS A 108 -9.76 2.22 -12.89
N ARG A 109 -9.39 3.27 -13.64
CA ARG A 109 -10.35 4.12 -14.36
C ARG A 109 -11.04 3.36 -15.48
N ALA A 110 -10.28 2.62 -16.29
CA ALA A 110 -10.82 1.80 -17.38
C ALA A 110 -11.82 0.75 -16.85
N LEU A 111 -11.46 0.01 -15.82
CA LEU A 111 -12.34 -0.98 -15.18
C LEU A 111 -13.62 -0.35 -14.63
N LYS A 112 -13.54 0.83 -14.02
CA LYS A 112 -14.73 1.55 -13.56
C LYS A 112 -15.63 1.99 -14.70
N GLN A 113 -15.07 2.40 -15.83
CA GLN A 113 -15.87 2.77 -17.02
C GLN A 113 -16.55 1.54 -17.63
N ILE A 114 -15.83 0.41 -17.76
CA ILE A 114 -16.40 -0.85 -18.24
C ILE A 114 -17.59 -1.25 -17.36
N HIS A 115 -17.42 -1.24 -16.04
CA HIS A 115 -18.48 -1.57 -15.09
C HIS A 115 -19.68 -0.60 -15.20
N ALA A 116 -19.44 0.69 -15.35
CA ALA A 116 -20.49 1.70 -15.50
C ALA A 116 -21.29 1.53 -16.81
N LEU A 117 -20.71 0.91 -17.84
CA LEU A 117 -21.36 0.57 -19.10
C LEU A 117 -22.04 -0.81 -19.06
N GLY A 118 -22.13 -1.45 -17.90
CA GLY A 118 -22.77 -2.76 -17.72
C GLY A 118 -21.88 -3.95 -18.13
N GLY A 119 -20.60 -3.71 -18.38
CA GLY A 119 -19.63 -4.78 -18.64
C GLY A 119 -19.14 -5.45 -17.37
N ASP A 120 -18.92 -6.75 -17.41
CA ASP A 120 -18.21 -7.49 -16.38
C ASP A 120 -16.75 -7.68 -16.82
N TYR A 121 -15.84 -7.03 -16.08
CA TYR A 121 -14.42 -7.14 -16.39
C TYR A 121 -13.84 -8.55 -16.11
N VAL A 122 -14.51 -9.35 -15.28
CA VAL A 122 -14.12 -10.75 -15.02
C VAL A 122 -14.37 -11.58 -16.29
N ASP A 123 -15.53 -11.40 -16.91
CA ASP A 123 -15.85 -12.07 -18.18
C ASP A 123 -14.90 -11.64 -19.30
N ILE A 124 -14.52 -10.36 -19.34
CA ILE A 124 -13.54 -9.85 -20.32
C ILE A 124 -12.16 -10.44 -20.09
N LEU A 125 -11.68 -10.50 -18.84
CA LEU A 125 -10.35 -11.02 -18.49
C LEU A 125 -10.25 -12.53 -18.69
N LEU A 126 -11.34 -13.26 -18.41
CA LEU A 126 -11.40 -14.72 -18.53
C LEU A 126 -11.81 -15.17 -19.94
N GLY A 127 -12.08 -14.21 -20.87
CA GLY A 127 -12.45 -14.54 -22.24
C GLY A 127 -13.75 -15.32 -22.38
N GLY A 128 -14.68 -15.15 -21.44
CA GLY A 128 -15.93 -15.90 -21.42
C GLY A 128 -15.76 -17.39 -21.09
N GLN A 129 -14.61 -17.81 -20.61
CA GLN A 129 -14.41 -19.18 -20.15
C GLN A 129 -15.23 -19.40 -18.89
N LYS A 130 -16.27 -20.24 -19.00
CA LYS A 130 -16.92 -20.78 -17.80
C LYS A 130 -15.88 -21.49 -16.97
N GLN A 131 -15.82 -21.17 -15.67
CA GLN A 131 -15.00 -21.92 -14.73
C GLN A 131 -15.43 -23.39 -14.82
N GLU A 132 -14.57 -24.25 -15.32
CA GLU A 132 -14.76 -25.69 -15.16
C GLU A 132 -14.57 -26.01 -13.69
N GLU A 133 -15.63 -26.47 -13.04
CA GLU A 133 -15.54 -26.98 -11.69
C GLU A 133 -14.57 -28.15 -11.66
N ILE A 134 -13.44 -27.99 -10.98
CA ILE A 134 -12.53 -29.13 -10.74
C ILE A 134 -13.22 -30.03 -9.71
N PRO A 135 -13.63 -31.24 -10.08
CA PRO A 135 -14.32 -32.14 -9.16
C PRO A 135 -13.36 -32.51 -8.02
N VAL A 136 -13.75 -32.17 -6.80
CA VAL A 136 -13.03 -32.59 -5.61
C VAL A 136 -13.13 -34.10 -5.50
N ARG A 137 -12.07 -34.84 -5.81
CA ARG A 137 -11.97 -36.27 -5.52
C ARG A 137 -11.80 -36.42 -4.02
N VAL A 138 -12.88 -36.78 -3.34
CA VAL A 138 -12.82 -37.31 -1.99
C VAL A 138 -12.21 -38.70 -2.09
N GLY A 139 -10.97 -38.83 -1.60
CA GLY A 139 -10.29 -40.13 -1.55
C GLY A 139 -11.08 -41.07 -0.64
N ALA A 140 -11.29 -42.31 -1.14
CA ALA A 140 -11.83 -43.43 -0.37
C ALA A 140 -10.75 -43.96 0.60
#